data_84a43f3cca2c1457c906a4ef91a834d6
#
_entry.id   84a43f3cca2c1457c906a4ef91a834d6
#
_cell.length_a   1.000
_cell.length_b   1.000
_cell.length_c   1.000
_cell.angle_alpha   90.00
_cell.angle_beta   90.00
_cell.angle_gamma   90.00
#
_symmetry.space_group_name_H-M   'P 1'
#
loop_
_entity.id
_entity.type
_entity.pdbx_description
1 polymer ?
#
loop_
_entity_poly.entity_id
_entity_poly.type
_entity_poly.pdbx_seq_one_letter_code
_entity_poly.pdbx_strand_id
1 'polypeptide(L)'
;MPAAGSAFAQLHQHLHQTRLLGSISSALYYDQNTVMPSAGAAWRGEQLALLAGQLHERQSSAAYAELVGAAEAELGSDAPPQRRRNLQLLRLELERQRCLDPDLVAALARAQSRGNAVWQDARARNDFAAFAPALQELIALRRQQASQLAAAESVPRSPWEILAQPFEPDISKTRLAELFAPLKDALPAMLAQGGGASDSVSASSAAAGPASGARGSTGPTADLPEALQEQLCSALLDSWGYDPARCQRSRSAHPFSCTVGPQDFRITTRVVPGQPLSAFLATAHEWGHSLYEQGLPRSDDHYFPWPLGEATSMGVHESQSLFWECRVARSRAFAERWHRRFCSALGSDPWSGATGFWRALNPLRPGLIRVEADELS
;
A
#
# COMPACT_ATOMS: atom_id res chain seq x y z
N MET A 1 -7.67 29.02 -14.44
CA MET A 1 -6.37 29.45 -13.88
C MET A 1 -6.58 30.65 -12.96
N PRO A 2 -6.03 30.66 -11.71
CA PRO A 2 -6.00 31.87 -10.91
C PRO A 2 -5.17 32.95 -11.59
N ALA A 3 -5.46 34.24 -11.29
CA ALA A 3 -4.69 35.36 -11.84
C ALA A 3 -3.20 35.18 -11.49
N ALA A 4 -2.31 35.40 -12.47
CA ALA A 4 -0.87 35.33 -12.23
C ALA A 4 -0.50 36.30 -11.10
N GLY A 5 0.14 35.81 -10.03
CA GLY A 5 0.51 36.60 -8.83
C GLY A 5 -0.48 36.53 -7.66
N SER A 6 -1.64 35.88 -7.79
CA SER A 6 -2.53 35.63 -6.64
C SER A 6 -1.89 34.69 -5.60
N ALA A 7 -2.30 34.79 -4.35
CA ALA A 7 -1.83 33.88 -3.29
C ALA A 7 -2.18 32.43 -3.62
N PHE A 8 -3.32 32.19 -4.26
CA PHE A 8 -3.72 30.88 -4.71
C PHE A 8 -2.78 30.32 -5.81
N ALA A 9 -2.30 31.16 -6.73
CA ALA A 9 -1.33 30.74 -7.75
C ALA A 9 0.05 30.44 -7.13
N GLN A 10 0.49 31.25 -6.19
CA GLN A 10 1.74 31.02 -5.45
C GLN A 10 1.67 29.73 -4.61
N LEU A 11 0.55 29.48 -3.94
CA LEU A 11 0.32 28.25 -3.20
C LEU A 11 0.31 27.04 -4.13
N HIS A 12 -0.36 27.11 -5.28
CA HIS A 12 -0.33 26.04 -6.30
C HIS A 12 1.09 25.71 -6.73
N GLN A 13 1.90 26.72 -7.03
CA GLN A 13 3.31 26.52 -7.40
C GLN A 13 4.11 25.86 -6.28
N HIS A 14 3.91 26.30 -5.03
CA HIS A 14 4.54 25.69 -3.87
C HIS A 14 4.17 24.21 -3.72
N LEU A 15 2.90 23.86 -3.82
CA LEU A 15 2.40 22.50 -3.77
C LEU A 15 2.96 21.65 -4.90
N HIS A 16 2.99 22.17 -6.12
CA HIS A 16 3.57 21.47 -7.26
C HIS A 16 5.03 21.10 -7.04
N GLN A 17 5.85 22.04 -6.54
CA GLN A 17 7.25 21.76 -6.20
C GLN A 17 7.39 20.75 -5.05
N THR A 18 6.49 20.80 -4.06
CA THR A 18 6.45 19.82 -2.96
C THR A 18 6.12 18.42 -3.47
N ARG A 19 5.20 18.31 -4.44
CA ARG A 19 4.89 17.04 -5.11
C ARG A 19 6.06 16.50 -5.93
N LEU A 20 6.78 17.36 -6.64
CA LEU A 20 8.00 16.96 -7.35
C LEU A 20 9.04 16.39 -6.38
N LEU A 21 9.27 17.05 -5.26
CA LEU A 21 10.20 16.55 -4.24
C LEU A 21 9.74 15.21 -3.64
N GLY A 22 8.44 15.08 -3.36
CA GLY A 22 7.84 13.82 -2.89
C GLY A 22 7.98 12.68 -3.90
N SER A 23 7.86 12.98 -5.20
CA SER A 23 8.00 11.98 -6.27
C SER A 23 9.42 11.41 -6.35
N ILE A 24 10.44 12.19 -6.01
CA ILE A 24 11.83 11.71 -5.90
C ILE A 24 11.93 10.68 -4.76
N SER A 25 11.31 10.94 -3.61
CA SER A 25 11.25 9.97 -2.51
C SER A 25 10.55 8.67 -2.93
N SER A 26 9.45 8.75 -3.67
CA SER A 26 8.75 7.59 -4.22
C SER A 26 9.64 6.77 -5.17
N ALA A 27 10.37 7.43 -6.05
CA ALA A 27 11.31 6.77 -6.97
C ALA A 27 12.45 6.07 -6.22
N LEU A 28 13.01 6.71 -5.19
CA LEU A 28 14.05 6.11 -4.33
C LEU A 28 13.51 4.94 -3.50
N TYR A 29 12.28 5.04 -3.00
CA TYR A 29 11.60 3.95 -2.31
C TYR A 29 11.40 2.74 -3.23
N TYR A 30 10.93 2.97 -4.47
CA TYR A 30 10.79 1.91 -5.46
C TYR A 30 12.13 1.23 -5.77
N ASP A 31 13.17 2.02 -6.04
CA ASP A 31 14.52 1.53 -6.32
C ASP A 31 15.08 0.70 -5.14
N GLN A 32 14.90 1.18 -3.90
CA GLN A 32 15.34 0.46 -2.69
C GLN A 32 14.73 -0.95 -2.57
N ASN A 33 13.49 -1.11 -3.00
CA ASN A 33 12.74 -2.36 -2.87
C ASN A 33 12.86 -3.27 -4.10
N THR A 34 13.52 -2.83 -5.18
CA THR A 34 13.59 -3.56 -6.45
C THR A 34 15.01 -3.86 -6.91
N VAL A 35 15.79 -2.84 -7.23
CA VAL A 35 17.08 -3.02 -7.93
C VAL A 35 18.30 -2.50 -7.16
N MET A 36 18.12 -1.78 -6.06
CA MET A 36 19.22 -1.22 -5.27
C MET A 36 20.11 -2.34 -4.70
N PRO A 37 21.45 -2.29 -4.88
CA PRO A 37 22.36 -3.18 -4.18
C PRO A 37 22.23 -3.05 -2.66
N SER A 38 22.23 -4.17 -1.93
CA SER A 38 22.02 -4.19 -0.47
C SER A 38 23.02 -3.34 0.32
N ALA A 39 24.27 -3.25 -0.17
CA ALA A 39 25.30 -2.40 0.43
C ALA A 39 24.97 -0.89 0.36
N GLY A 40 24.06 -0.47 -0.52
CA GLY A 40 23.58 0.91 -0.63
C GLY A 40 22.60 1.36 0.45
N ALA A 41 22.11 0.44 1.30
CA ALA A 41 21.02 0.71 2.23
C ALA A 41 21.30 1.86 3.21
N ALA A 42 22.53 1.96 3.76
CA ALA A 42 22.89 3.03 4.68
C ALA A 42 22.84 4.41 3.99
N TRP A 43 23.41 4.53 2.79
CA TRP A 43 23.39 5.76 2.02
C TRP A 43 21.98 6.16 1.59
N ARG A 44 21.16 5.19 1.20
CA ARG A 44 19.74 5.40 0.88
C ARG A 44 18.97 5.94 2.08
N GLY A 45 19.26 5.46 3.29
CA GLY A 45 18.68 6.00 4.53
C GLY A 45 18.95 7.50 4.69
N GLU A 46 20.19 7.95 4.42
CA GLU A 46 20.55 9.37 4.47
C GLU A 46 19.86 10.19 3.35
N GLN A 47 19.76 9.65 2.14
CA GLN A 47 19.04 10.32 1.04
C GLN A 47 17.56 10.53 1.39
N LEU A 48 16.88 9.50 1.91
CA LEU A 48 15.48 9.59 2.31
C LEU A 48 15.27 10.50 3.51
N ALA A 49 16.21 10.52 4.46
CA ALA A 49 16.15 11.43 5.61
C ALA A 49 16.31 12.90 5.18
N LEU A 50 17.23 13.19 4.26
CA LEU A 50 17.41 14.53 3.69
C LEU A 50 16.12 15.01 3.01
N LEU A 51 15.53 14.16 2.14
CA LEU A 51 14.29 14.50 1.45
C LEU A 51 13.12 14.67 2.42
N ALA A 52 13.01 13.82 3.45
CA ALA A 52 11.99 13.95 4.48
C ALA A 52 12.12 15.28 5.24
N GLY A 53 13.34 15.70 5.59
CA GLY A 53 13.60 17.00 6.21
C GLY A 53 13.19 18.17 5.30
N GLN A 54 13.55 18.13 4.02
CA GLN A 54 13.17 19.16 3.05
C GLN A 54 11.65 19.22 2.83
N LEU A 55 10.99 18.08 2.74
CA LEU A 55 9.53 18.01 2.64
C LEU A 55 8.86 18.58 3.89
N HIS A 56 9.35 18.19 5.05
CA HIS A 56 8.84 18.69 6.33
C HIS A 56 8.97 20.21 6.43
N GLU A 57 10.14 20.78 6.12
CA GLU A 57 10.35 22.24 6.11
C GLU A 57 9.37 22.95 5.18
N ARG A 58 9.17 22.41 3.96
CA ARG A 58 8.22 22.97 3.00
C ARG A 58 6.78 22.93 3.47
N GLN A 59 6.43 21.95 4.31
CA GLN A 59 5.06 21.73 4.80
C GLN A 59 4.79 22.33 6.18
N SER A 60 5.82 22.81 6.91
CA SER A 60 5.72 23.34 8.27
C SER A 60 6.20 24.78 8.45
N SER A 61 6.93 25.35 7.47
CA SER A 61 7.55 26.67 7.57
C SER A 61 6.55 27.82 7.77
N ALA A 62 7.01 28.91 8.37
CA ALA A 62 6.22 30.15 8.50
C ALA A 62 5.79 30.69 7.13
N ALA A 63 6.67 30.65 6.12
CA ALA A 63 6.38 31.09 4.77
C ALA A 63 5.25 30.27 4.13
N TYR A 64 5.22 28.96 4.36
CA TYR A 64 4.12 28.12 3.89
C TYR A 64 2.81 28.43 4.61
N ALA A 65 2.86 28.67 5.94
CA ALA A 65 1.68 29.08 6.70
C ALA A 65 1.10 30.43 6.23
N GLU A 66 1.97 31.39 5.88
CA GLU A 66 1.57 32.67 5.28
C GLU A 66 0.90 32.47 3.91
N LEU A 67 1.44 31.61 3.04
CA LEU A 67 0.83 31.28 1.74
C LEU A 67 -0.57 30.65 1.90
N VAL A 68 -0.73 29.71 2.82
CA VAL A 68 -2.04 29.11 3.13
C VAL A 68 -3.01 30.16 3.64
N GLY A 69 -2.59 30.99 4.61
CA GLY A 69 -3.41 32.06 5.16
C GLY A 69 -3.81 33.12 4.13
N ALA A 70 -2.88 33.51 3.25
CA ALA A 70 -3.18 34.46 2.16
C ALA A 70 -4.18 33.87 1.15
N ALA A 71 -4.04 32.59 0.80
CA ALA A 71 -4.99 31.91 -0.08
C ALA A 71 -6.38 31.76 0.56
N GLU A 72 -6.45 31.54 1.88
CA GLU A 72 -7.72 31.54 2.64
C GLU A 72 -8.37 32.94 2.63
N ALA A 73 -7.59 34.00 2.80
CA ALA A 73 -8.08 35.38 2.76
C ALA A 73 -8.59 35.80 1.36
N GLU A 74 -8.02 35.26 0.30
CA GLU A 74 -8.51 35.45 -1.09
C GLU A 74 -9.83 34.69 -1.38
N LEU A 75 -10.25 33.79 -0.48
CA LEU A 75 -11.40 32.93 -0.71
C LEU A 75 -12.69 33.73 -0.54
N GLY A 76 -13.33 34.12 -1.65
CA GLY A 76 -14.62 34.80 -1.62
C GLY A 76 -15.76 33.87 -1.13
N SER A 77 -16.90 34.48 -0.79
CA SER A 77 -18.13 33.75 -0.39
C SER A 77 -18.57 32.73 -1.46
N ASP A 78 -18.34 33.01 -2.72
CA ASP A 78 -18.78 32.24 -3.88
C ASP A 78 -17.71 31.27 -4.38
N ALA A 79 -16.63 31.06 -3.61
CA ALA A 79 -15.56 30.17 -4.01
C ALA A 79 -16.06 28.71 -4.15
N PRO A 80 -15.62 27.98 -5.18
CA PRO A 80 -15.99 26.59 -5.37
C PRO A 80 -15.74 25.74 -4.13
N PRO A 81 -16.66 24.79 -3.78
CA PRO A 81 -16.50 23.94 -2.61
C PRO A 81 -15.16 23.20 -2.56
N GLN A 82 -14.63 22.80 -3.74
CA GLN A 82 -13.34 22.11 -3.87
C GLN A 82 -12.17 22.98 -3.38
N ARG A 83 -12.15 24.26 -3.73
CA ARG A 83 -11.10 25.20 -3.25
C ARG A 83 -11.14 25.35 -1.74
N ARG A 84 -12.33 25.53 -1.19
CA ARG A 84 -12.54 25.63 0.26
C ARG A 84 -12.07 24.36 0.96
N ARG A 85 -12.45 23.18 0.43
CA ARG A 85 -12.05 21.90 1.02
C ARG A 85 -10.54 21.66 0.93
N ASN A 86 -9.90 22.01 -0.20
CA ASN A 86 -8.44 21.93 -0.35
C ASN A 86 -7.71 22.76 0.70
N LEU A 87 -8.12 24.01 0.92
CA LEU A 87 -7.48 24.87 1.93
C LEU A 87 -7.68 24.34 3.35
N GLN A 88 -8.88 23.80 3.68
CA GLN A 88 -9.11 23.14 4.96
C GLN A 88 -8.17 21.97 5.20
N LEU A 89 -7.99 21.11 4.19
CA LEU A 89 -7.09 19.95 4.27
C LEU A 89 -5.64 20.38 4.41
N LEU A 90 -5.20 21.39 3.66
CA LEU A 90 -3.86 21.96 3.79
C LEU A 90 -3.62 22.58 5.16
N ARG A 91 -4.61 23.25 5.74
CA ARG A 91 -4.52 23.82 7.09
C ARG A 91 -4.33 22.72 8.14
N LEU A 92 -5.15 21.68 8.08
CA LEU A 92 -5.03 20.54 8.98
C LEU A 92 -3.65 19.87 8.89
N GLU A 93 -3.16 19.66 7.68
CA GLU A 93 -1.84 19.07 7.47
C GLU A 93 -0.72 19.98 7.96
N LEU A 94 -0.79 21.29 7.68
CA LEU A 94 0.16 22.29 8.18
C LEU A 94 0.25 22.27 9.71
N GLU A 95 -0.90 22.26 10.40
CA GLU A 95 -0.96 22.24 11.87
C GLU A 95 -0.29 20.96 12.41
N ARG A 96 -0.56 19.81 11.80
CA ARG A 96 0.08 18.55 12.17
C ARG A 96 1.59 18.55 11.92
N GLN A 97 2.03 19.02 10.76
CA GLN A 97 3.46 19.05 10.41
C GLN A 97 4.23 20.00 11.34
N ARG A 98 3.65 21.11 11.78
CA ARG A 98 4.29 22.07 12.71
C ARG A 98 4.46 21.53 14.13
N CYS A 99 3.75 20.48 14.51
CA CYS A 99 3.93 19.81 15.80
C CYS A 99 5.13 18.85 15.81
N LEU A 100 5.67 18.50 14.65
CA LEU A 100 6.75 17.52 14.54
C LEU A 100 8.11 18.19 14.58
N ASP A 101 8.99 17.63 15.42
CA ASP A 101 10.40 17.98 15.46
C ASP A 101 11.10 17.50 14.17
N PRO A 102 11.84 18.37 13.45
CA PRO A 102 12.61 17.99 12.28
C PRO A 102 13.57 16.81 12.50
N ASP A 103 14.22 16.73 13.66
CA ASP A 103 15.10 15.63 14.00
C ASP A 103 14.35 14.30 14.13
N LEU A 104 13.13 14.32 14.67
CA LEU A 104 12.26 13.15 14.72
C LEU A 104 11.85 12.70 13.31
N VAL A 105 11.50 13.61 12.42
CA VAL A 105 11.15 13.31 11.03
C VAL A 105 12.32 12.62 10.31
N ALA A 106 13.53 13.16 10.44
CA ALA A 106 14.74 12.58 9.88
C ALA A 106 15.07 11.21 10.50
N ALA A 107 14.93 11.07 11.83
CA ALA A 107 15.16 9.80 12.53
C ALA A 107 14.17 8.71 12.07
N LEU A 108 12.89 9.05 11.89
CA LEU A 108 11.88 8.13 11.37
C LEU A 108 12.24 7.65 9.95
N ALA A 109 12.66 8.54 9.06
CA ALA A 109 13.03 8.18 7.69
C ALA A 109 14.23 7.22 7.66
N ARG A 110 15.28 7.49 8.46
CA ARG A 110 16.43 6.59 8.59
C ARG A 110 16.04 5.24 9.18
N ALA A 111 15.26 5.24 10.26
CA ALA A 111 14.85 4.01 10.94
C ALA A 111 13.95 3.16 10.04
N GLN A 112 13.07 3.74 9.24
CA GLN A 112 12.24 3.03 8.27
C GLN A 112 13.07 2.38 7.17
N SER A 113 14.02 3.13 6.56
CA SER A 113 14.88 2.60 5.51
C SER A 113 15.78 1.45 6.03
N ARG A 114 16.42 1.65 7.19
CA ARG A 114 17.22 0.60 7.85
C ARG A 114 16.37 -0.60 8.25
N GLY A 115 15.22 -0.35 8.88
CA GLY A 115 14.29 -1.38 9.32
C GLY A 115 13.82 -2.25 8.17
N ASN A 116 13.55 -1.66 7.00
CA ASN A 116 13.18 -2.40 5.80
C ASN A 116 14.29 -3.36 5.33
N ALA A 117 15.53 -2.89 5.28
CA ALA A 117 16.68 -3.73 4.88
C ALA A 117 16.90 -4.89 5.89
N VAL A 118 16.87 -4.59 7.19
CA VAL A 118 17.00 -5.62 8.24
C VAL A 118 15.85 -6.61 8.19
N TRP A 119 14.61 -6.14 7.96
CA TRP A 119 13.44 -7.01 7.82
C TRP A 119 13.56 -7.97 6.64
N GLN A 120 14.00 -7.51 5.47
CA GLN A 120 14.16 -8.37 4.29
C GLN A 120 15.13 -9.52 4.56
N ASP A 121 16.28 -9.24 5.15
CA ASP A 121 17.30 -10.23 5.49
C ASP A 121 16.81 -11.18 6.61
N ALA A 122 16.26 -10.65 7.70
CA ALA A 122 15.73 -11.43 8.81
C ALA A 122 14.58 -12.35 8.38
N ARG A 123 13.68 -11.84 7.52
CA ARG A 123 12.59 -12.64 6.96
C ARG A 123 13.10 -13.78 6.08
N ALA A 124 14.10 -13.53 5.22
CA ALA A 124 14.68 -14.59 4.39
C ALA A 124 15.29 -15.73 5.22
N ARG A 125 15.81 -15.41 6.42
CA ARG A 125 16.38 -16.38 7.37
C ARG A 125 15.40 -16.87 8.42
N ASN A 126 14.16 -16.38 8.45
CA ASN A 126 13.18 -16.61 9.51
C ASN A 126 13.71 -16.26 10.91
N ASP A 127 14.41 -15.15 11.03
CA ASP A 127 15.14 -14.68 12.21
C ASP A 127 14.51 -13.41 12.78
N PHE A 128 13.42 -13.55 13.53
CA PHE A 128 12.78 -12.41 14.19
C PHE A 128 13.69 -11.71 15.20
N ALA A 129 14.58 -12.43 15.87
CA ALA A 129 15.48 -11.84 16.87
C ALA A 129 16.41 -10.78 16.23
N ALA A 130 16.86 -10.99 15.00
CA ALA A 130 17.64 -10.01 14.25
C ALA A 130 16.82 -8.75 13.88
N PHE A 131 15.50 -8.88 13.66
CA PHE A 131 14.62 -7.75 13.32
C PHE A 131 14.11 -6.99 14.54
N ALA A 132 13.92 -7.64 15.67
CA ALA A 132 13.29 -7.08 16.87
C ALA A 132 13.86 -5.72 17.33
N PRO A 133 15.21 -5.49 17.34
CA PRO A 133 15.76 -4.19 17.73
C PRO A 133 15.32 -3.04 16.81
N ALA A 134 15.31 -3.26 15.49
CA ALA A 134 14.87 -2.26 14.51
C ALA A 134 13.36 -1.95 14.67
N LEU A 135 12.55 -2.97 14.94
CA LEU A 135 11.13 -2.80 15.23
C LEU A 135 10.89 -2.01 16.53
N GLN A 136 11.65 -2.30 17.60
CA GLN A 136 11.57 -1.57 18.86
C GLN A 136 11.90 -0.08 18.68
N GLU A 137 12.95 0.24 17.93
CA GLU A 137 13.31 1.62 17.61
C GLU A 137 12.18 2.33 16.86
N LEU A 138 11.61 1.71 15.82
CA LEU A 138 10.49 2.28 15.08
C LEU A 138 9.27 2.52 15.96
N ILE A 139 8.94 1.59 16.85
CA ILE A 139 7.83 1.75 17.81
C ILE A 139 8.09 2.94 18.75
N ALA A 140 9.31 3.09 19.26
CA ALA A 140 9.67 4.20 20.14
C ALA A 140 9.52 5.56 19.41
N LEU A 141 10.05 5.67 18.20
CA LEU A 141 9.93 6.89 17.37
C LEU A 141 8.47 7.19 17.00
N ARG A 142 7.65 6.18 16.69
CA ARG A 142 6.22 6.37 16.42
C ARG A 142 5.43 6.81 17.64
N ARG A 143 5.77 6.33 18.83
CA ARG A 143 5.19 6.81 20.09
C ARG A 143 5.54 8.28 20.36
N GLN A 144 6.79 8.67 20.10
CA GLN A 144 7.22 10.06 20.19
C GLN A 144 6.47 10.94 19.17
N GLN A 145 6.33 10.48 17.91
CA GLN A 145 5.54 11.16 16.89
C GLN A 145 4.09 11.36 17.34
N ALA A 146 3.43 10.33 17.86
CA ALA A 146 2.07 10.43 18.35
C ALA A 146 1.95 11.44 19.49
N SER A 147 2.93 11.48 20.41
CA SER A 147 2.97 12.44 21.51
C SER A 147 3.06 13.88 21.02
N GLN A 148 3.90 14.16 20.01
CA GLN A 148 4.02 15.49 19.42
C GLN A 148 2.75 15.90 18.68
N LEU A 149 2.18 15.00 17.86
CA LEU A 149 0.95 15.23 17.11
C LEU A 149 -0.28 15.45 18.00
N ALA A 150 -0.27 14.94 19.24
CA ALA A 150 -1.37 15.15 20.18
C ALA A 150 -1.66 16.65 20.44
N ALA A 151 -0.68 17.53 20.24
CA ALA A 151 -0.86 18.97 20.35
C ALA A 151 -1.73 19.58 19.24
N ALA A 152 -1.84 18.93 18.08
CA ALA A 152 -2.69 19.37 16.97
C ALA A 152 -4.13 18.78 17.04
N GLU A 153 -4.41 17.88 17.97
CA GLU A 153 -5.71 17.22 18.05
C GLU A 153 -6.71 18.13 18.81
N SER A 154 -7.85 18.39 18.19
CA SER A 154 -8.94 19.15 18.80
C SER A 154 -9.74 18.35 19.83
N VAL A 155 -9.66 17.03 19.78
CA VAL A 155 -10.29 16.10 20.72
C VAL A 155 -9.28 15.06 21.18
N PRO A 156 -9.37 14.56 22.42
CA PRO A 156 -8.47 13.53 22.91
C PRO A 156 -8.57 12.25 22.07
N ARG A 157 -7.44 11.80 21.53
CA ARG A 157 -7.30 10.54 20.78
C ARG A 157 -6.17 9.69 21.36
N SER A 158 -6.29 8.39 21.24
CA SER A 158 -5.19 7.49 21.60
C SER A 158 -4.02 7.63 20.61
N PRO A 159 -2.78 7.28 20.99
CA PRO A 159 -1.63 7.32 20.08
C PRO A 159 -1.87 6.60 18.74
N TRP A 160 -2.57 5.47 18.77
CA TRP A 160 -2.94 4.74 17.56
C TRP A 160 -3.88 5.56 16.66
N GLU A 161 -4.95 6.14 17.24
CA GLU A 161 -5.90 6.95 16.47
C GLU A 161 -5.23 8.18 15.87
N ILE A 162 -4.32 8.84 16.60
CA ILE A 162 -3.53 9.97 16.09
C ILE A 162 -2.71 9.57 14.87
N LEU A 163 -2.01 8.43 14.94
CA LEU A 163 -1.18 7.93 13.85
C LEU A 163 -1.99 7.36 12.67
N ALA A 164 -3.24 6.97 12.91
CA ALA A 164 -4.13 6.46 11.88
C ALA A 164 -4.74 7.57 11.00
N GLN A 165 -4.83 8.82 11.49
CA GLN A 165 -5.50 9.92 10.78
C GLN A 165 -5.01 10.14 9.33
N PRO A 166 -3.70 10.08 8.99
CA PRO A 166 -3.25 10.22 7.61
C PRO A 166 -3.69 9.08 6.68
N PHE A 167 -4.03 7.93 7.24
CA PHE A 167 -4.41 6.72 6.48
C PHE A 167 -5.93 6.60 6.36
N GLU A 168 -6.64 6.87 7.45
CA GLU A 168 -8.10 6.81 7.50
C GLU A 168 -8.61 7.99 8.33
N PRO A 169 -8.97 9.12 7.70
CA PRO A 169 -9.44 10.31 8.40
C PRO A 169 -10.65 10.00 9.31
N ASP A 170 -10.63 10.57 10.50
CA ASP A 170 -11.69 10.45 11.50
C ASP A 170 -11.97 9.04 12.04
N ILE A 171 -11.09 8.08 11.75
CA ILE A 171 -11.22 6.73 12.30
C ILE A 171 -11.07 6.73 13.83
N SER A 172 -11.89 5.95 14.52
CA SER A 172 -11.78 5.70 15.95
C SER A 172 -11.82 4.21 16.26
N LYS A 173 -11.21 3.82 17.38
CA LYS A 173 -11.26 2.44 17.88
C LYS A 173 -12.69 1.97 18.13
N THR A 174 -13.53 2.86 18.64
CA THR A 174 -14.96 2.55 18.88
C THR A 174 -15.65 2.22 17.57
N ARG A 175 -15.46 3.05 16.54
CA ARG A 175 -16.07 2.80 15.23
C ARG A 175 -15.57 1.51 14.59
N LEU A 176 -14.28 1.20 14.69
CA LEU A 176 -13.74 -0.07 14.21
C LEU A 176 -14.32 -1.27 14.97
N ALA A 177 -14.42 -1.17 16.29
CA ALA A 177 -15.01 -2.25 17.10
C ALA A 177 -16.46 -2.51 16.69
N GLU A 178 -17.27 -1.46 16.46
CA GLU A 178 -18.64 -1.57 15.97
C GLU A 178 -18.72 -2.27 14.59
N LEU A 179 -17.81 -1.90 13.66
CA LEU A 179 -17.78 -2.48 12.32
C LEU A 179 -17.37 -3.95 12.33
N PHE A 180 -16.41 -4.32 13.19
CA PHE A 180 -15.87 -5.67 13.25
C PHE A 180 -16.63 -6.63 14.16
N ALA A 181 -17.47 -6.14 15.09
CA ALA A 181 -18.24 -7.01 15.99
C ALA A 181 -19.10 -8.03 15.22
N PRO A 182 -19.92 -7.65 14.23
CA PRO A 182 -20.72 -8.63 13.48
C PRO A 182 -19.88 -9.67 12.73
N LEU A 183 -18.69 -9.23 12.20
CA LEU A 183 -17.77 -10.12 11.49
C LEU A 183 -17.13 -11.11 12.47
N LYS A 184 -16.69 -10.64 13.62
CA LYS A 184 -16.11 -11.47 14.68
C LYS A 184 -17.05 -12.58 15.13
N ASP A 185 -18.36 -12.30 15.15
CA ASP A 185 -19.37 -13.28 15.55
C ASP A 185 -19.73 -14.25 14.42
N ALA A 186 -19.78 -13.79 13.16
CA ALA A 186 -20.20 -14.58 12.02
C ALA A 186 -19.09 -15.47 11.43
N LEU A 187 -17.85 -14.94 11.31
CA LEU A 187 -16.77 -15.61 10.60
C LEU A 187 -16.36 -16.96 11.18
N PRO A 188 -16.27 -17.19 12.52
CA PRO A 188 -15.94 -18.51 13.08
C PRO A 188 -16.90 -19.60 12.65
N ALA A 189 -18.20 -19.31 12.62
CA ALA A 189 -19.23 -20.25 12.16
C ALA A 189 -19.11 -20.56 10.66
N MET A 190 -18.82 -19.56 9.83
CA MET A 190 -18.60 -19.74 8.40
C MET A 190 -17.33 -20.57 8.14
N LEU A 191 -16.24 -20.31 8.85
CA LEU A 191 -15.00 -21.06 8.75
C LEU A 191 -15.21 -22.54 9.13
N ALA A 192 -15.93 -22.79 10.22
CA ALA A 192 -16.25 -24.17 10.66
C ALA A 192 -17.09 -24.94 9.62
N GLN A 193 -18.02 -24.26 8.92
CA GLN A 193 -18.83 -24.85 7.85
C GLN A 193 -18.02 -25.09 6.57
N GLY A 194 -17.12 -24.16 6.21
CA GLY A 194 -16.28 -24.25 5.02
C GLY A 194 -15.12 -25.24 5.17
N GLY A 195 -14.62 -25.46 6.38
CA GLY A 195 -13.49 -26.35 6.68
C GLY A 195 -13.82 -27.85 6.65
N GLY A 196 -15.07 -28.23 6.46
CA GLY A 196 -15.51 -29.64 6.45
C GLY A 196 -15.11 -30.48 5.23
N ALA A 197 -14.33 -29.95 4.29
CA ALA A 197 -13.85 -30.63 3.10
C ALA A 197 -12.32 -30.76 3.05
N SER A 198 -11.61 -30.54 4.14
CA SER A 198 -10.15 -30.69 4.22
C SER A 198 -9.80 -31.79 5.22
N ASP A 199 -9.13 -32.81 4.72
CA ASP A 199 -8.58 -33.92 5.49
C ASP A 199 -7.98 -33.47 6.82
N SER A 200 -8.34 -34.23 7.86
CA SER A 200 -7.81 -34.15 9.22
C SER A 200 -6.28 -34.12 9.24
N VAL A 201 -5.69 -32.94 9.28
CA VAL A 201 -4.29 -32.79 9.67
C VAL A 201 -4.27 -32.56 11.17
N SER A 202 -3.96 -33.65 11.90
CA SER A 202 -3.75 -33.70 13.33
C SER A 202 -2.82 -32.55 13.77
N ALA A 203 -3.27 -31.84 14.80
CA ALA A 203 -2.46 -30.90 15.55
C ALA A 203 -1.37 -31.68 16.32
N SER A 204 -0.26 -31.98 15.68
CA SER A 204 0.98 -32.40 16.36
C SER A 204 2.17 -32.05 15.47
N SER A 205 2.82 -30.97 15.82
CA SER A 205 4.26 -30.77 15.95
C SER A 205 4.62 -29.29 15.80
N ALA A 206 4.64 -28.62 16.95
CA ALA A 206 5.47 -27.44 17.14
C ALA A 206 6.92 -27.91 17.20
N ALA A 207 7.61 -28.02 16.07
CA ALA A 207 9.05 -28.03 15.93
C ALA A 207 9.43 -28.47 14.50
N ALA A 208 9.52 -27.53 13.60
CA ALA A 208 10.29 -27.73 12.37
C ALA A 208 10.82 -26.39 11.90
N GLY A 209 12.12 -26.33 11.68
CA GLY A 209 12.92 -25.18 11.27
C GLY A 209 12.57 -24.59 9.89
N PRO A 210 13.43 -23.71 9.36
CA PRO A 210 13.07 -22.64 8.43
C PRO A 210 12.69 -23.18 7.08
N ALA A 211 11.38 -23.32 6.85
CA ALA A 211 10.86 -23.40 5.49
C ALA A 211 10.00 -22.15 5.28
N SER A 212 10.47 -21.29 4.38
CA SER A 212 9.69 -20.23 3.74
C SER A 212 8.23 -20.66 3.58
N GLY A 213 7.30 -19.85 4.02
CA GLY A 213 5.86 -20.08 4.13
C GLY A 213 5.11 -20.65 2.93
N ALA A 214 5.44 -21.87 2.56
CA ALA A 214 4.73 -22.66 1.58
C ALA A 214 4.19 -23.90 2.29
N ARG A 215 3.06 -23.79 3.00
CA ARG A 215 2.31 -24.98 3.41
C ARG A 215 1.09 -25.12 2.53
N GLY A 216 1.24 -26.06 1.59
CA GLY A 216 0.19 -26.89 1.07
C GLY A 216 -0.94 -26.19 0.33
N SER A 217 -0.73 -25.91 -0.95
CA SER A 217 -1.85 -25.95 -1.86
C SER A 217 -2.37 -27.37 -1.90
N THR A 218 -3.58 -27.66 -1.47
CA THR A 218 -4.28 -28.94 -1.69
C THR A 218 -4.83 -29.07 -3.12
N GLY A 219 -4.38 -28.21 -4.03
CA GLY A 219 -4.50 -28.42 -5.46
C GLY A 219 -3.22 -29.07 -5.97
N PRO A 220 -3.25 -29.76 -7.11
CA PRO A 220 -2.05 -30.29 -7.70
C PRO A 220 -1.04 -29.15 -7.81
N THR A 221 0.05 -29.27 -7.09
CA THR A 221 1.22 -28.39 -7.17
C THR A 221 1.91 -28.65 -8.49
N ALA A 222 1.28 -28.21 -9.57
CA ALA A 222 1.97 -28.14 -10.82
C ALA A 222 3.01 -27.04 -10.67
N ASP A 223 4.27 -27.45 -10.68
CA ASP A 223 5.39 -26.54 -10.63
C ASP A 223 5.41 -25.71 -11.93
N LEU A 224 4.75 -24.56 -11.89
CA LEU A 224 4.72 -23.66 -13.02
C LEU A 224 6.04 -22.89 -13.04
N PRO A 225 6.87 -23.07 -14.07
CA PRO A 225 8.12 -22.35 -14.20
C PRO A 225 7.92 -20.84 -14.06
N GLU A 226 8.86 -20.18 -13.40
CA GLU A 226 8.82 -18.75 -13.11
C GLU A 226 8.54 -17.91 -14.37
N ALA A 227 9.17 -18.24 -15.51
CA ALA A 227 8.94 -17.55 -16.76
C ALA A 227 7.48 -17.62 -17.25
N LEU A 228 6.80 -18.74 -17.01
CA LEU A 228 5.39 -18.89 -17.37
C LEU A 228 4.47 -18.13 -16.39
N GLN A 229 4.81 -18.08 -15.09
CA GLN A 229 4.08 -17.24 -14.14
C GLN A 229 4.18 -15.76 -14.55
N GLU A 230 5.37 -15.28 -14.94
CA GLU A 230 5.58 -13.94 -15.46
C GLU A 230 4.78 -13.68 -16.75
N GLN A 231 4.71 -14.63 -17.67
CA GLN A 231 3.89 -14.51 -18.88
C GLN A 231 2.40 -14.38 -18.56
N LEU A 232 1.90 -15.16 -17.59
CA LEU A 232 0.50 -15.10 -17.16
C LEU A 232 0.20 -13.75 -16.49
N CYS A 233 1.10 -13.24 -15.66
CA CYS A 233 0.97 -11.90 -15.07
C CYS A 233 0.95 -10.80 -16.15
N SER A 234 1.84 -10.88 -17.15
CA SER A 234 1.84 -9.94 -18.28
C SER A 234 0.54 -10.03 -19.08
N ALA A 235 0.06 -11.25 -19.39
CA ALA A 235 -1.20 -11.43 -20.10
C ALA A 235 -2.42 -10.90 -19.31
N LEU A 236 -2.39 -10.96 -17.97
CA LEU A 236 -3.41 -10.33 -17.11
C LEU A 236 -3.39 -8.82 -17.29
N LEU A 237 -2.24 -8.20 -17.11
CA LEU A 237 -2.05 -6.77 -17.22
C LEU A 237 -2.45 -6.25 -18.61
N ASP A 238 -2.03 -6.91 -19.67
CA ASP A 238 -2.43 -6.58 -21.05
C ASP A 238 -3.95 -6.62 -21.22
N SER A 239 -4.61 -7.61 -20.61
CA SER A 239 -6.08 -7.73 -20.68
C SER A 239 -6.82 -6.66 -19.87
N TRP A 240 -6.13 -5.99 -18.95
CA TRP A 240 -6.64 -4.96 -18.05
C TRP A 240 -6.09 -3.57 -18.34
N GLY A 241 -5.57 -3.35 -19.55
CA GLY A 241 -5.21 -2.02 -20.04
C GLY A 241 -3.85 -1.50 -19.56
N TYR A 242 -2.91 -2.40 -19.27
CA TYR A 242 -1.53 -2.00 -18.97
C TYR A 242 -0.90 -1.29 -20.16
N ASP A 243 -0.39 -0.10 -19.91
CA ASP A 243 0.32 0.71 -20.89
C ASP A 243 1.80 0.82 -20.51
N PRO A 244 2.73 0.17 -21.23
CA PRO A 244 4.16 0.22 -20.91
C PRO A 244 4.78 1.61 -21.05
N ALA A 245 4.10 2.57 -21.69
CA ALA A 245 4.56 3.96 -21.74
C ALA A 245 4.35 4.70 -20.41
N ARG A 246 3.46 4.19 -19.54
CA ARG A 246 3.10 4.81 -18.27
C ARG A 246 3.32 3.89 -17.07
N CYS A 247 3.48 2.62 -17.30
CA CYS A 247 3.46 1.60 -16.26
C CYS A 247 4.72 0.75 -16.29
N GLN A 248 5.20 0.38 -15.10
CA GLN A 248 6.34 -0.52 -14.92
C GLN A 248 5.98 -1.64 -13.95
N ARG A 249 6.36 -2.90 -14.27
CA ARG A 249 6.29 -4.02 -13.34
C ARG A 249 7.69 -4.55 -13.03
N SER A 250 7.98 -4.74 -11.75
CA SER A 250 9.22 -5.32 -11.24
C SER A 250 8.94 -6.39 -10.17
N ARG A 251 9.98 -6.90 -9.54
CA ARG A 251 9.90 -7.85 -8.44
C ARG A 251 10.33 -7.19 -7.15
N SER A 252 9.73 -7.61 -6.05
CA SER A 252 10.11 -7.19 -4.69
C SER A 252 9.91 -8.33 -3.68
N ALA A 253 10.48 -8.17 -2.50
CA ALA A 253 10.30 -9.11 -1.39
C ALA A 253 8.84 -9.17 -0.90
N HIS A 254 8.14 -8.05 -0.95
CA HIS A 254 6.70 -7.90 -0.69
C HIS A 254 6.11 -7.07 -1.83
N PRO A 255 5.09 -7.56 -2.55
CA PRO A 255 4.43 -6.79 -3.60
C PRO A 255 3.94 -5.44 -3.10
N PHE A 256 4.01 -4.42 -3.92
CA PHE A 256 3.49 -3.08 -3.66
C PHE A 256 3.27 -2.31 -4.95
N SER A 257 2.40 -1.31 -4.89
CA SER A 257 2.22 -0.30 -5.93
C SER A 257 2.85 1.04 -5.52
N CYS A 258 3.32 1.80 -6.50
CA CYS A 258 3.98 3.08 -6.29
C CYS A 258 3.67 4.04 -7.45
N THR A 259 3.19 5.24 -7.11
CA THR A 259 3.01 6.32 -8.08
C THR A 259 4.17 7.29 -7.93
N VAL A 260 4.97 7.43 -8.98
CA VAL A 260 6.11 8.36 -9.02
C VAL A 260 5.68 9.72 -9.59
N GLY A 261 4.70 9.73 -10.47
CA GLY A 261 4.19 10.97 -11.06
C GLY A 261 2.87 10.77 -11.79
N PRO A 262 2.31 11.83 -12.40
CA PRO A 262 1.01 11.76 -13.06
C PRO A 262 0.91 10.74 -14.20
N GLN A 263 2.06 10.31 -14.74
CA GLN A 263 2.17 9.35 -15.84
C GLN A 263 3.22 8.26 -15.58
N ASP A 264 3.56 7.99 -14.30
CA ASP A 264 4.52 6.95 -13.93
C ASP A 264 3.95 6.12 -12.77
N PHE A 265 3.37 4.96 -13.11
CA PHE A 265 2.72 4.03 -12.19
C PHE A 265 3.49 2.73 -12.16
N ARG A 266 3.97 2.32 -10.98
CA ARG A 266 4.82 1.14 -10.82
C ARG A 266 4.19 0.15 -9.88
N ILE A 267 4.21 -1.11 -10.27
CA ILE A 267 3.77 -2.22 -9.42
C ILE A 267 4.90 -3.23 -9.28
N THR A 268 4.86 -3.99 -8.22
CA THR A 268 5.77 -5.11 -8.04
C THR A 268 4.99 -6.40 -7.81
N THR A 269 5.63 -7.54 -8.09
CA THR A 269 5.09 -8.85 -7.81
C THR A 269 6.17 -9.74 -7.17
N ARG A 270 5.75 -10.85 -6.61
CA ARG A 270 6.63 -11.87 -6.05
C ARG A 270 6.26 -13.24 -6.59
N VAL A 271 7.19 -13.88 -7.27
CA VAL A 271 7.03 -15.28 -7.67
C VAL A 271 7.42 -16.18 -6.49
N VAL A 272 6.51 -17.06 -6.09
CA VAL A 272 6.75 -18.02 -5.01
C VAL A 272 6.77 -19.42 -5.65
N PRO A 273 7.90 -20.16 -5.54
CA PRO A 273 7.97 -21.54 -6.04
C PRO A 273 6.86 -22.42 -5.47
N GLY A 274 6.24 -23.24 -6.29
CA GLY A 274 5.13 -24.10 -5.89
C GLY A 274 3.78 -23.41 -5.65
N GLN A 275 3.70 -22.10 -5.87
CA GLN A 275 2.46 -21.32 -5.72
C GLN A 275 2.13 -20.52 -6.99
N PRO A 276 1.71 -21.19 -8.07
CA PRO A 276 1.56 -20.56 -9.39
C PRO A 276 0.50 -19.45 -9.44
N LEU A 277 -0.46 -19.44 -8.52
CA LEU A 277 -1.50 -18.43 -8.45
C LEU A 277 -1.09 -17.21 -7.60
N SER A 278 -0.07 -17.34 -6.75
CA SER A 278 0.35 -16.26 -5.83
C SER A 278 0.81 -15.00 -6.58
N ALA A 279 1.75 -15.14 -7.52
CA ALA A 279 2.24 -14.00 -8.31
C ALA A 279 1.12 -13.37 -9.16
N PHE A 280 0.21 -14.21 -9.67
CA PHE A 280 -0.91 -13.77 -10.49
C PHE A 280 -1.93 -12.94 -9.69
N LEU A 281 -2.32 -13.42 -8.52
CA LEU A 281 -3.26 -12.70 -7.64
C LEU A 281 -2.62 -11.44 -7.06
N ALA A 282 -1.35 -11.51 -6.63
CA ALA A 282 -0.61 -10.31 -6.21
C ALA A 282 -0.51 -9.25 -7.32
N THR A 283 -0.31 -9.67 -8.58
CA THR A 283 -0.33 -8.75 -9.72
C THR A 283 -1.71 -8.13 -9.92
N ALA A 284 -2.79 -8.90 -9.74
CA ALA A 284 -4.16 -8.39 -9.80
C ALA A 284 -4.43 -7.34 -8.72
N HIS A 285 -3.97 -7.60 -7.50
CA HIS A 285 -4.06 -6.71 -6.34
C HIS A 285 -3.34 -5.38 -6.60
N GLU A 286 -2.04 -5.44 -6.91
CA GLU A 286 -1.23 -4.23 -7.14
C GLU A 286 -1.70 -3.43 -8.36
N TRP A 287 -2.23 -4.12 -9.37
CA TRP A 287 -2.83 -3.45 -10.52
C TRP A 287 -4.13 -2.73 -10.14
N GLY A 288 -4.91 -3.29 -9.23
CA GLY A 288 -6.09 -2.62 -8.68
C GLY A 288 -5.77 -1.28 -8.02
N HIS A 289 -4.71 -1.23 -7.20
CA HIS A 289 -4.18 0.01 -6.66
C HIS A 289 -3.77 0.99 -7.77
N SER A 290 -3.02 0.48 -8.76
CA SER A 290 -2.54 1.31 -9.87
C SER A 290 -3.70 1.88 -10.70
N LEU A 291 -4.74 1.10 -10.99
CA LEU A 291 -5.93 1.58 -11.70
C LEU A 291 -6.66 2.70 -10.96
N TYR A 292 -6.77 2.58 -9.63
CA TYR A 292 -7.32 3.65 -8.80
C TYR A 292 -6.50 4.94 -8.91
N GLU A 293 -5.17 4.85 -8.76
CA GLU A 293 -4.25 5.97 -8.88
C GLU A 293 -4.28 6.60 -10.28
N GLN A 294 -4.40 5.80 -11.34
CA GLN A 294 -4.56 6.29 -12.71
C GLN A 294 -5.89 7.00 -12.95
N GLY A 295 -6.93 6.64 -12.20
CA GLY A 295 -8.24 7.27 -12.25
C GLY A 295 -8.33 8.59 -11.48
N LEU A 296 -7.37 8.92 -10.61
CA LEU A 296 -7.36 10.20 -9.91
C LEU A 296 -7.10 11.36 -10.88
N PRO A 297 -7.65 12.57 -10.62
CA PRO A 297 -7.62 13.70 -11.55
C PRO A 297 -6.26 14.41 -11.57
N ARG A 298 -5.19 13.70 -11.92
CA ARG A 298 -3.80 14.19 -11.87
C ARG A 298 -3.41 15.12 -13.02
N SER A 299 -4.21 15.19 -14.07
CA SER A 299 -4.02 16.11 -15.20
C SER A 299 -4.86 17.38 -15.10
N ASP A 300 -5.67 17.51 -14.06
CA ASP A 300 -6.55 18.67 -13.85
C ASP A 300 -5.95 19.58 -12.76
N ASP A 301 -5.55 20.78 -13.14
CA ASP A 301 -4.97 21.79 -12.24
C ASP A 301 -5.90 22.23 -11.11
N HIS A 302 -7.20 21.91 -11.16
CA HIS A 302 -8.13 22.14 -10.06
C HIS A 302 -7.98 21.10 -8.92
N TYR A 303 -7.44 19.94 -9.24
CA TYR A 303 -7.24 18.84 -8.31
C TYR A 303 -5.75 18.56 -8.05
N PHE A 304 -4.92 18.50 -9.07
CA PHE A 304 -3.49 18.31 -8.90
C PHE A 304 -2.75 19.67 -8.91
N PRO A 305 -1.86 19.97 -7.95
CA PRO A 305 -1.29 19.12 -6.89
C PRO A 305 -2.03 19.17 -5.52
N TRP A 306 -3.30 19.53 -5.52
CA TRP A 306 -4.10 19.77 -4.32
C TRP A 306 -4.49 18.47 -3.59
N PRO A 307 -4.85 18.55 -2.28
CA PRO A 307 -5.24 17.35 -1.53
C PRO A 307 -6.40 16.55 -2.12
N LEU A 308 -7.38 17.20 -2.74
CA LEU A 308 -8.50 16.49 -3.40
C LEU A 308 -8.11 15.71 -4.66
N GLY A 309 -6.90 15.87 -5.16
CA GLY A 309 -6.31 15.03 -6.21
C GLY A 309 -5.65 13.75 -5.72
N GLU A 310 -5.63 13.51 -4.40
CA GLU A 310 -5.05 12.34 -3.77
C GLU A 310 -6.11 11.31 -3.37
N ALA A 311 -5.67 10.09 -3.07
CA ALA A 311 -6.54 9.05 -2.52
C ALA A 311 -7.23 9.53 -1.23
N THR A 312 -8.52 9.25 -1.11
CA THR A 312 -9.32 9.72 0.03
C THR A 312 -8.87 9.09 1.35
N SER A 313 -8.58 7.78 1.33
CA SER A 313 -8.10 7.01 2.48
C SER A 313 -7.46 5.70 2.05
N MET A 314 -6.72 5.08 2.96
CA MET A 314 -6.16 3.74 2.72
C MET A 314 -7.25 2.68 2.59
N GLY A 315 -8.35 2.80 3.32
CA GLY A 315 -9.49 1.87 3.19
C GLY A 315 -10.12 1.92 1.81
N VAL A 316 -10.31 3.11 1.24
CA VAL A 316 -10.79 3.25 -0.16
C VAL A 316 -9.74 2.72 -1.14
N HIS A 317 -8.46 3.02 -0.94
CA HIS A 317 -7.38 2.59 -1.80
C HIS A 317 -7.26 1.05 -1.82
N GLU A 318 -7.32 0.41 -0.65
CA GLU A 318 -7.28 -1.05 -0.50
C GLU A 318 -8.56 -1.71 -1.04
N SER A 319 -9.72 -1.06 -0.92
CA SER A 319 -10.97 -1.59 -1.48
C SER A 319 -10.88 -1.78 -2.99
N GLN A 320 -10.08 -0.98 -3.69
CA GLN A 320 -9.88 -1.09 -5.14
C GLN A 320 -8.96 -2.27 -5.48
N SER A 321 -7.90 -2.49 -4.74
CA SER A 321 -7.04 -3.67 -4.92
C SER A 321 -7.80 -4.96 -4.65
N LEU A 322 -8.53 -5.04 -3.53
CA LEU A 322 -9.38 -6.17 -3.17
C LEU A 322 -10.54 -6.38 -4.17
N PHE A 323 -11.09 -5.32 -4.75
CA PHE A 323 -12.08 -5.47 -5.82
C PHE A 323 -11.51 -6.24 -7.01
N TRP A 324 -10.32 -5.87 -7.49
CA TRP A 324 -9.71 -6.52 -8.64
C TRP A 324 -9.18 -7.92 -8.30
N GLU A 325 -8.59 -8.12 -7.14
CA GLU A 325 -8.13 -9.43 -6.70
C GLU A 325 -9.30 -10.36 -6.36
N CYS A 326 -10.14 -9.96 -5.39
CA CYS A 326 -11.11 -10.85 -4.77
C CYS A 326 -12.43 -10.93 -5.56
N ARG A 327 -12.92 -9.80 -6.10
CA ARG A 327 -14.22 -9.78 -6.81
C ARG A 327 -14.08 -10.08 -8.30
N VAL A 328 -12.98 -9.69 -8.93
CA VAL A 328 -12.75 -9.94 -10.36
C VAL A 328 -11.91 -11.20 -10.56
N ALA A 329 -10.64 -11.23 -10.14
CA ALA A 329 -9.72 -12.33 -10.46
C ALA A 329 -10.08 -13.66 -9.79
N ARG A 330 -10.82 -13.64 -8.67
CA ARG A 330 -11.32 -14.85 -8.00
C ARG A 330 -12.76 -15.20 -8.36
N SER A 331 -13.39 -14.50 -9.31
CA SER A 331 -14.76 -14.78 -9.73
C SER A 331 -14.85 -16.06 -10.58
N ARG A 332 -16.03 -16.67 -10.60
CA ARG A 332 -16.29 -17.84 -11.46
C ARG A 332 -16.15 -17.49 -12.94
N ALA A 333 -16.68 -16.37 -13.38
CA ALA A 333 -16.57 -15.90 -14.76
C ALA A 333 -15.10 -15.71 -15.19
N PHE A 334 -14.27 -15.18 -14.29
CA PHE A 334 -12.85 -15.06 -14.53
C PHE A 334 -12.18 -16.43 -14.65
N ALA A 335 -12.47 -17.36 -13.75
CA ALA A 335 -11.95 -18.71 -13.80
C ALA A 335 -12.32 -19.43 -15.12
N GLU A 336 -13.56 -19.31 -15.58
CA GLU A 336 -14.02 -19.87 -16.87
C GLU A 336 -13.22 -19.31 -18.06
N ARG A 337 -12.92 -18.01 -18.03
CA ARG A 337 -12.16 -17.34 -19.09
C ARG A 337 -10.66 -17.69 -19.06
N TRP A 338 -10.06 -17.81 -17.86
CA TRP A 338 -8.61 -17.95 -17.68
C TRP A 338 -8.14 -19.40 -17.57
N HIS A 339 -8.99 -20.34 -17.18
CA HIS A 339 -8.65 -21.75 -17.01
C HIS A 339 -7.85 -22.32 -18.18
N ARG A 340 -8.32 -22.12 -19.42
CA ARG A 340 -7.63 -22.62 -20.62
C ARG A 340 -6.21 -22.04 -20.79
N ARG A 341 -5.99 -20.77 -20.42
CA ARG A 341 -4.66 -20.16 -20.50
C ARG A 341 -3.70 -20.78 -19.51
N PHE A 342 -4.15 -21.02 -18.28
CA PHE A 342 -3.35 -21.72 -17.27
C PHE A 342 -3.06 -23.16 -17.67
N CYS A 343 -4.03 -23.90 -18.14
CA CYS A 343 -3.82 -25.29 -18.66
C CYS A 343 -2.84 -25.32 -19.82
N SER A 344 -2.93 -24.38 -20.74
CA SER A 344 -1.98 -24.29 -21.87
C SER A 344 -0.55 -23.99 -21.37
N ALA A 345 -0.37 -23.12 -20.39
CA ALA A 345 0.94 -22.81 -19.80
C ALA A 345 1.52 -24.01 -19.03
N LEU A 346 0.67 -24.80 -18.37
CA LEU A 346 1.06 -26.00 -17.62
C LEU A 346 1.24 -27.24 -18.51
N GLY A 347 0.71 -27.23 -19.72
CA GLY A 347 0.63 -28.43 -20.58
C GLY A 347 -0.33 -29.52 -20.06
N SER A 348 -1.14 -29.23 -19.04
CA SER A 348 -2.09 -30.14 -18.41
C SER A 348 -3.22 -29.37 -17.72
N ASP A 349 -4.31 -30.06 -17.35
CA ASP A 349 -5.38 -29.53 -16.52
C ASP A 349 -5.35 -30.15 -15.10
N PRO A 350 -4.63 -29.57 -14.17
CA PRO A 350 -4.54 -30.08 -12.79
C PRO A 350 -5.82 -29.86 -11.96
N TRP A 351 -6.75 -29.04 -12.44
CA TRP A 351 -7.96 -28.65 -11.70
C TRP A 351 -9.22 -29.40 -12.13
N SER A 352 -9.14 -30.22 -13.16
CA SER A 352 -10.30 -30.94 -13.72
C SER A 352 -11.44 -30.00 -14.14
N GLY A 353 -11.07 -28.91 -14.84
CA GLY A 353 -11.99 -27.92 -15.39
C GLY A 353 -12.05 -26.60 -14.65
N ALA A 354 -12.78 -25.65 -15.22
CA ALA A 354 -12.85 -24.28 -14.74
C ALA A 354 -13.44 -24.15 -13.32
N THR A 355 -14.34 -25.07 -12.92
CA THR A 355 -14.89 -25.09 -11.56
C THR A 355 -13.82 -25.49 -10.53
N GLY A 356 -12.96 -26.45 -10.85
CA GLY A 356 -11.83 -26.82 -9.99
C GLY A 356 -10.79 -25.71 -9.93
N PHE A 357 -10.52 -25.05 -11.05
CA PHE A 357 -9.66 -23.86 -11.09
C PHE A 357 -10.23 -22.70 -10.23
N TRP A 358 -11.53 -22.43 -10.32
CA TRP A 358 -12.18 -21.45 -9.45
C TRP A 358 -12.02 -21.76 -7.96
N ARG A 359 -12.16 -23.04 -7.56
CA ARG A 359 -11.90 -23.46 -6.17
C ARG A 359 -10.43 -23.26 -5.77
N ALA A 360 -9.49 -23.49 -6.68
CA ALA A 360 -8.07 -23.25 -6.42
C ALA A 360 -7.72 -21.75 -6.26
N LEU A 361 -8.48 -20.86 -6.93
CA LEU A 361 -8.36 -19.41 -6.71
C LEU A 361 -8.94 -18.95 -5.37
N ASN A 362 -9.81 -19.77 -4.74
CA ASN A 362 -10.53 -19.42 -3.51
C ASN A 362 -10.29 -20.47 -2.40
N PRO A 363 -9.04 -20.73 -2.00
CA PRO A 363 -8.77 -21.66 -0.91
C PRO A 363 -9.17 -21.03 0.42
N LEU A 364 -9.91 -21.78 1.26
CA LEU A 364 -10.18 -21.39 2.63
C LEU A 364 -9.17 -22.06 3.55
N ARG A 365 -8.23 -21.30 4.09
CA ARG A 365 -7.16 -21.81 4.95
C ARG A 365 -6.60 -20.74 5.88
N PRO A 366 -6.08 -21.08 7.06
CA PRO A 366 -5.33 -20.14 7.88
C PRO A 366 -4.09 -19.64 7.15
N GLY A 367 -3.86 -18.34 7.15
CA GLY A 367 -2.70 -17.66 6.57
C GLY A 367 -2.00 -16.74 7.55
N LEU A 368 -0.92 -16.12 7.12
CA LEU A 368 -0.22 -15.09 7.87
C LEU A 368 -0.85 -13.72 7.58
N ILE A 369 -1.51 -13.15 8.57
CA ILE A 369 -2.03 -11.77 8.53
C ILE A 369 -0.97 -10.81 7.96
N ARG A 370 -1.36 -9.85 7.15
CA ARG A 370 -0.58 -8.79 6.49
C ARG A 370 0.29 -9.23 5.30
N VAL A 371 0.60 -10.50 5.16
CA VAL A 371 1.40 -10.99 4.03
C VAL A 371 0.54 -11.76 3.04
N GLU A 372 -0.49 -12.40 3.56
CA GLU A 372 -1.41 -13.28 2.83
C GLU A 372 -2.86 -12.95 3.24
N ALA A 373 -3.13 -11.68 3.59
CA ALA A 373 -4.46 -11.24 3.97
C ALA A 373 -5.44 -11.50 2.83
N ASP A 374 -6.58 -12.04 3.18
CA ASP A 374 -7.72 -12.25 2.30
C ASP A 374 -8.95 -11.50 2.81
N GLU A 375 -10.12 -11.77 2.24
CA GLU A 375 -11.38 -11.12 2.61
C GLU A 375 -11.80 -11.35 4.06
N LEU A 376 -11.19 -12.32 4.73
CA LEU A 376 -11.51 -12.73 6.10
C LEU A 376 -10.42 -12.31 7.09
N SER A 377 -9.29 -11.82 6.60
CA SER A 377 -8.17 -11.33 7.40
C SER A 377 -8.31 -9.84 7.67
#